data_22eb8bed012bb53d7788876ce8247455
#
_entry.id   22eb8bed012bb53d7788876ce8247455
#
_cell.length_a   1.000
_cell.length_b   1.000
_cell.length_c   1.000
_cell.angle_alpha   90.00
_cell.angle_beta   90.00
_cell.angle_gamma   90.00
#
_symmetry.space_group_name_H-M   'P 1'
#
loop_
_entity.id
_entity.type
_entity.pdbx_description
1 polymer ?
#
loop_
_entity_poly.entity_id
_entity_poly.type
_entity_poly.pdbx_seq_one_letter_code
_entity_poly.pdbx_strand_id
1 'polypeptide(L)'
;MQELTNKRVAVDRKPMTFMERLYIPTIIKGLFITVGHIFKKPATISYPEQQRPFSPVFRGLHILNRDEQGRERCTACGLCALSCPAEAITMEAAERTKGEEHLYREEKYAKTYEINMLRCIFCGLCEDACPKEAIFLTDRIVDAEYERDTFIYGKDKLVEKIDKRIDVTKRQTPEVLEFKKLPGLKHNELYQKKLNKEKH
;
A
#
# COMPACT_ATOMS: atom_id res chain seq x y z
N MET A 1 7.66 28.32 -2.28
CA MET A 1 7.40 27.74 -3.62
C MET A 1 8.77 27.55 -4.27
N GLN A 2 9.20 26.30 -4.49
CA GLN A 2 10.41 26.03 -5.27
C GLN A 2 10.04 26.17 -6.75
N GLU A 3 10.76 27.02 -7.46
CA GLU A 3 10.60 27.15 -8.91
C GLU A 3 10.94 25.80 -9.56
N LEU A 4 10.00 25.30 -10.36
CA LEU A 4 10.24 24.17 -11.24
C LEU A 4 11.33 24.58 -12.24
N THR A 5 12.56 24.16 -12.00
CA THR A 5 13.69 24.42 -12.89
C THR A 5 13.46 23.71 -14.21
N ASN A 6 12.90 24.44 -15.15
CA ASN A 6 12.77 24.02 -16.55
C ASN A 6 14.16 24.11 -17.19
N LYS A 7 15.04 23.14 -16.89
CA LYS A 7 16.33 23.00 -17.59
C LYS A 7 16.04 22.62 -19.04
N ARG A 8 15.76 23.61 -19.87
CA ARG A 8 15.79 23.43 -21.31
C ARG A 8 17.23 23.16 -21.69
N VAL A 9 17.54 21.93 -22.07
CA VAL A 9 18.82 21.61 -22.68
C VAL A 9 18.85 22.33 -24.02
N ALA A 10 19.70 23.36 -24.15
CA ALA A 10 19.91 24.02 -25.42
C ALA A 10 20.53 23.00 -26.38
N VAL A 11 19.80 22.64 -27.42
CA VAL A 11 20.32 21.77 -28.48
C VAL A 11 21.32 22.59 -29.30
N ASP A 12 22.59 22.24 -29.20
CA ASP A 12 23.63 22.85 -30.01
C ASP A 12 23.48 22.39 -31.46
N ARG A 13 23.16 23.34 -32.36
CA ARG A 13 22.95 23.08 -33.79
C ARG A 13 24.23 23.31 -34.61
N LYS A 14 25.39 23.05 -34.08
CA LYS A 14 26.63 23.11 -34.86
C LYS A 14 26.59 22.14 -36.04
N PRO A 15 27.16 22.52 -37.20
CA PRO A 15 27.29 21.59 -38.31
C PRO A 15 28.15 20.37 -37.89
N MET A 16 27.67 19.18 -38.22
CA MET A 16 28.35 17.93 -37.89
C MET A 16 29.72 17.87 -38.60
N THR A 17 30.72 17.42 -37.85
CA THR A 17 32.04 17.11 -38.42
C THR A 17 31.97 15.89 -39.32
N PHE A 18 32.99 15.68 -40.18
CA PHE A 18 33.04 14.52 -41.09
C PHE A 18 32.94 13.18 -40.32
N MET A 19 33.59 13.09 -39.16
CA MET A 19 33.57 11.90 -38.31
C MET A 19 32.18 11.67 -37.68
N GLU A 20 31.45 12.73 -37.33
CA GLU A 20 30.08 12.64 -36.83
C GLU A 20 29.11 12.20 -37.92
N ARG A 21 29.34 12.59 -39.18
CA ARG A 21 28.53 12.16 -40.33
C ARG A 21 28.67 10.67 -40.66
N LEU A 22 29.79 10.07 -40.32
CA LEU A 22 30.00 8.62 -40.47
C LEU A 22 29.20 7.78 -39.48
N TYR A 23 28.68 8.39 -38.39
CA TYR A 23 27.92 7.73 -37.32
C TYR A 23 28.61 6.56 -36.61
N ILE A 24 29.66 6.00 -37.20
CA ILE A 24 30.41 4.82 -36.70
C ILE A 24 30.95 5.04 -35.29
N PRO A 25 31.64 6.14 -34.96
CA PRO A 25 32.14 6.38 -33.60
C PRO A 25 31.03 6.42 -32.55
N THR A 26 29.87 6.97 -32.91
CA THR A 26 28.73 7.05 -32.02
C THR A 26 28.09 5.68 -31.76
N ILE A 27 28.01 4.85 -32.80
CA ILE A 27 27.54 3.45 -32.69
C ILE A 27 28.46 2.64 -31.80
N ILE A 28 29.80 2.73 -32.02
CA ILE A 28 30.80 2.04 -31.20
C ILE A 28 30.72 2.47 -29.75
N LYS A 29 30.59 3.77 -29.47
CA LYS A 29 30.37 4.28 -28.12
C LYS A 29 29.10 3.71 -27.48
N GLY A 30 28.02 3.68 -28.20
CA GLY A 30 26.74 3.07 -27.75
C GLY A 30 26.92 1.57 -27.45
N LEU A 31 27.65 0.83 -28.30
CA LEU A 31 27.93 -0.58 -28.08
C LEU A 31 28.74 -0.82 -26.81
N PHE A 32 29.77 -0.02 -26.54
CA PHE A 32 30.55 -0.13 -25.32
C PHE A 32 29.70 0.15 -24.06
N ILE A 33 28.77 1.09 -24.13
CA ILE A 33 27.83 1.33 -23.03
C ILE A 33 26.94 0.11 -22.76
N THR A 34 26.39 -0.50 -23.81
CA THR A 34 25.53 -1.70 -23.66
C THR A 34 26.31 -2.91 -23.17
N VAL A 35 27.51 -3.14 -23.70
CA VAL A 35 28.41 -4.21 -23.20
C VAL A 35 28.76 -3.99 -21.73
N GLY A 36 29.01 -2.76 -21.30
CA GLY A 36 29.24 -2.43 -19.90
C GLY A 36 28.06 -2.78 -18.98
N HIS A 37 26.82 -2.83 -19.49
CA HIS A 37 25.65 -3.24 -18.70
C HIS A 37 25.62 -4.74 -18.39
N ILE A 38 26.30 -5.59 -19.20
CA ILE A 38 26.40 -7.05 -18.95
C ILE A 38 27.12 -7.31 -17.60
N PHE A 39 28.08 -6.48 -17.26
CA PHE A 39 28.87 -6.62 -16.02
C PHE A 39 28.21 -5.94 -14.80
N LYS A 40 27.08 -5.24 -14.98
CA LYS A 40 26.36 -4.61 -13.87
C LYS A 40 25.46 -5.63 -13.20
N LYS A 41 25.39 -5.56 -11.85
CA LYS A 41 24.44 -6.38 -11.09
C LYS A 41 23.02 -6.06 -11.55
N PRO A 42 22.19 -7.06 -11.89
CA PRO A 42 20.81 -6.84 -12.31
C PRO A 42 20.00 -6.20 -11.18
N ALA A 43 19.13 -5.25 -11.55
CA ALA A 43 18.21 -4.59 -10.61
C ALA A 43 16.95 -5.41 -10.37
N THR A 44 16.73 -6.46 -11.18
CA THR A 44 15.58 -7.36 -11.09
C THR A 44 15.77 -8.38 -9.97
N ILE A 45 14.67 -8.81 -9.39
CA ILE A 45 14.61 -9.89 -8.41
C ILE A 45 14.01 -11.12 -9.05
N SER A 46 14.49 -12.31 -8.63
CA SER A 46 13.97 -13.60 -9.11
C SER A 46 12.69 -13.92 -8.34
N TYR A 47 11.54 -13.49 -8.86
CA TYR A 47 10.23 -13.90 -8.35
C TYR A 47 9.91 -15.30 -8.88
N PRO A 48 9.36 -16.25 -8.09
CA PRO A 48 8.84 -16.08 -6.72
C PRO A 48 9.85 -16.35 -5.59
N GLU A 49 11.10 -16.77 -5.89
CA GLU A 49 12.11 -17.18 -4.89
C GLU A 49 12.48 -16.00 -3.98
N GLN A 50 12.50 -14.81 -4.56
CA GLN A 50 12.75 -13.57 -3.83
C GLN A 50 11.58 -12.60 -3.98
N GLN A 51 11.00 -12.18 -2.87
CA GLN A 51 9.95 -11.19 -2.84
C GLN A 51 10.46 -9.88 -2.24
N ARG A 52 9.96 -8.77 -2.75
CA ARG A 52 10.25 -7.46 -2.15
C ARG A 52 9.51 -7.33 -0.83
N PRO A 53 10.18 -6.94 0.26
CA PRO A 53 9.48 -6.57 1.47
C PRO A 53 8.61 -5.35 1.21
N PHE A 54 7.38 -5.38 1.71
CA PHE A 54 6.47 -4.25 1.57
C PHE A 54 6.91 -3.07 2.42
N SER A 55 6.61 -1.87 1.94
CA SER A 55 6.82 -0.66 2.73
C SER A 55 5.95 -0.68 3.99
N PRO A 56 6.41 -0.13 5.13
CA PRO A 56 5.60 -0.03 6.35
C PRO A 56 4.31 0.81 6.16
N VAL A 57 4.26 1.63 5.12
CA VAL A 57 3.07 2.43 4.75
C VAL A 57 2.32 1.83 3.55
N PHE A 58 2.58 0.58 3.21
CA PHE A 58 1.87 -0.09 2.14
C PHE A 58 0.39 -0.23 2.49
N ARG A 59 -0.47 0.06 1.51
CA ARG A 59 -1.92 0.01 1.63
C ARG A 59 -2.43 -1.19 0.85
N GLY A 60 -2.44 -2.36 1.48
CA GLY A 60 -2.97 -3.57 0.89
C GLY A 60 -4.36 -3.92 1.41
N LEU A 61 -4.64 -5.21 1.56
CA LEU A 61 -5.95 -5.72 1.93
C LEU A 61 -6.40 -5.20 3.29
N HIS A 62 -7.67 -4.81 3.36
CA HIS A 62 -8.34 -4.35 4.57
C HIS A 62 -8.52 -5.48 5.58
N ILE A 63 -8.50 -5.09 6.84
CA ILE A 63 -8.80 -5.97 7.97
C ILE A 63 -9.68 -5.24 8.97
N LEU A 64 -10.66 -5.93 9.53
CA LEU A 64 -11.44 -5.49 10.67
C LEU A 64 -10.81 -6.05 11.93
N ASN A 65 -10.29 -5.14 12.76
CA ASN A 65 -9.55 -5.46 13.95
C ASN A 65 -10.46 -5.87 15.12
N ARG A 66 -9.91 -6.69 16.02
CA ARG A 66 -10.52 -7.07 17.30
C ARG A 66 -9.79 -6.38 18.45
N ASP A 67 -10.46 -6.27 19.58
CA ASP A 67 -9.85 -5.77 20.81
C ASP A 67 -8.99 -6.87 21.49
N GLU A 68 -8.40 -6.53 22.64
CA GLU A 68 -7.56 -7.47 23.39
C GLU A 68 -8.31 -8.68 23.90
N GLN A 69 -9.64 -8.57 24.06
CA GLN A 69 -10.52 -9.66 24.48
C GLN A 69 -11.08 -10.46 23.27
N GLY A 70 -10.65 -10.14 22.05
CA GLY A 70 -11.09 -10.82 20.84
C GLY A 70 -12.44 -10.34 20.29
N ARG A 71 -13.02 -9.25 20.84
CA ARG A 71 -14.30 -8.69 20.40
C ARG A 71 -14.12 -7.76 19.21
N GLU A 72 -15.09 -7.70 18.32
CA GLU A 72 -15.09 -6.78 17.20
C GLU A 72 -15.16 -5.32 17.65
N ARG A 73 -14.31 -4.45 17.10
CA ARG A 73 -14.25 -3.02 17.42
C ARG A 73 -15.23 -2.19 16.61
N CYS A 74 -15.71 -2.72 15.46
CA CYS A 74 -16.56 -1.99 14.55
C CYS A 74 -17.96 -1.76 15.12
N THR A 75 -18.40 -0.50 15.18
CA THR A 75 -19.71 -0.08 15.66
C THR A 75 -20.68 0.31 14.54
N ALA A 76 -20.35 0.01 13.28
CA ALA A 76 -21.13 0.40 12.11
C ALA A 76 -21.54 1.90 12.12
N CYS A 77 -20.62 2.79 12.46
CA CYS A 77 -20.89 4.23 12.48
C CYS A 77 -21.04 4.87 11.10
N GLY A 78 -20.60 4.18 10.03
CA GLY A 78 -20.74 4.63 8.64
C GLY A 78 -19.67 5.60 8.15
N LEU A 79 -18.78 6.11 9.01
CA LEU A 79 -17.80 7.12 8.63
C LEU A 79 -16.81 6.64 7.56
N CYS A 80 -16.41 5.36 7.61
CA CYS A 80 -15.52 4.79 6.59
C CYS A 80 -16.21 4.68 5.22
N ALA A 81 -17.53 4.37 5.18
CA ALA A 81 -18.28 4.35 3.93
C ALA A 81 -18.48 5.76 3.37
N LEU A 82 -18.76 6.74 4.24
CA LEU A 82 -18.92 8.14 3.86
C LEU A 82 -17.63 8.76 3.30
N SER A 83 -16.48 8.40 3.88
CA SER A 83 -15.18 8.89 3.41
C SER A 83 -14.63 8.14 2.21
N CYS A 84 -15.29 7.09 1.74
CA CYS A 84 -14.83 6.30 0.61
C CYS A 84 -15.15 6.98 -0.73
N PRO A 85 -14.15 7.48 -1.49
CA PRO A 85 -14.40 8.16 -2.76
C PRO A 85 -14.90 7.22 -3.87
N ALA A 86 -14.68 5.91 -3.70
CA ALA A 86 -15.08 4.89 -4.65
C ALA A 86 -16.40 4.19 -4.28
N GLU A 87 -17.05 4.61 -3.16
CA GLU A 87 -18.28 3.99 -2.65
C GLU A 87 -18.18 2.45 -2.59
N ALA A 88 -17.02 1.96 -2.16
CA ALA A 88 -16.71 0.54 -2.15
C ALA A 88 -17.18 -0.18 -0.88
N ILE A 89 -17.60 0.54 0.16
CA ILE A 89 -17.91 0.00 1.48
C ILE A 89 -19.43 0.06 1.70
N THR A 90 -20.01 -1.09 2.02
CA THR A 90 -21.41 -1.23 2.40
C THR A 90 -21.50 -1.85 3.79
N MET A 91 -22.44 -1.40 4.62
CA MET A 91 -22.62 -1.96 5.95
C MET A 91 -24.05 -1.82 6.44
N GLU A 92 -24.46 -2.77 7.27
CA GLU A 92 -25.70 -2.73 8.03
C GLU A 92 -25.39 -2.81 9.51
N ALA A 93 -26.02 -1.93 10.28
CA ALA A 93 -25.91 -1.93 11.73
C ALA A 93 -26.95 -2.84 12.36
N ALA A 94 -26.60 -3.47 13.48
CA ALA A 94 -27.54 -4.15 14.36
C ALA A 94 -27.17 -3.87 15.82
N GLU A 95 -28.12 -4.18 16.71
CA GLU A 95 -27.91 -4.15 18.14
C GLU A 95 -27.63 -5.57 18.65
N ARG A 96 -26.66 -5.72 19.53
CA ARG A 96 -26.32 -7.02 20.12
C ARG A 96 -27.39 -7.50 21.07
N THR A 97 -27.63 -8.79 21.07
CA THR A 97 -28.53 -9.43 22.02
C THR A 97 -27.80 -9.77 23.33
N LYS A 98 -28.57 -9.99 24.41
CA LYS A 98 -27.99 -10.42 25.69
C LYS A 98 -27.27 -11.77 25.50
N GLY A 99 -25.99 -11.82 25.86
CA GLY A 99 -25.13 -13.00 25.69
C GLY A 99 -24.07 -12.88 24.60
N GLU A 100 -24.14 -11.91 23.71
CA GLU A 100 -23.16 -11.64 22.64
C GLU A 100 -22.04 -10.67 23.07
N GLU A 101 -21.94 -10.37 24.35
CA GLU A 101 -20.97 -9.43 24.91
C GLU A 101 -19.51 -9.84 24.70
N HIS A 102 -19.29 -11.14 24.47
CA HIS A 102 -17.98 -11.70 24.16
C HIS A 102 -17.59 -11.55 22.68
N LEU A 103 -18.55 -11.27 21.78
CA LEU A 103 -18.32 -11.09 20.34
C LEU A 103 -18.12 -9.62 19.95
N TYR A 104 -18.92 -8.74 20.53
CA TYR A 104 -18.98 -7.34 20.17
C TYR A 104 -18.66 -6.43 21.35
N ARG A 105 -17.78 -5.46 21.14
CA ARG A 105 -17.36 -4.52 22.19
C ARG A 105 -18.48 -3.62 22.66
N GLU A 106 -19.31 -3.13 21.73
CA GLU A 106 -20.39 -2.18 22.01
C GLU A 106 -21.76 -2.76 21.64
N GLU A 107 -22.85 -2.13 22.11
CA GLU A 107 -24.21 -2.57 21.81
C GLU A 107 -24.51 -2.54 20.31
N LYS A 108 -24.11 -1.45 19.64
CA LYS A 108 -24.24 -1.32 18.20
C LYS A 108 -23.01 -1.95 17.51
N TYR A 109 -23.25 -2.84 16.57
CA TYR A 109 -22.19 -3.51 15.79
C TYR A 109 -22.55 -3.59 14.29
N ALA A 110 -21.58 -3.93 13.46
CA ALA A 110 -21.82 -4.19 12.05
C ALA A 110 -22.34 -5.62 11.85
N LYS A 111 -23.63 -5.78 11.53
CA LYS A 111 -24.22 -7.06 11.17
C LYS A 111 -23.63 -7.57 9.86
N THR A 112 -23.71 -6.72 8.82
CA THR A 112 -22.99 -6.93 7.57
C THR A 112 -21.94 -5.83 7.41
N TYR A 113 -20.83 -6.19 6.84
CA TYR A 113 -19.76 -5.27 6.44
C TYR A 113 -19.09 -5.83 5.21
N GLU A 114 -19.18 -5.11 4.12
CA GLU A 114 -18.70 -5.58 2.83
C GLU A 114 -17.83 -4.52 2.16
N ILE A 115 -16.75 -4.95 1.55
CA ILE A 115 -15.90 -4.11 0.71
C ILE A 115 -15.80 -4.73 -0.68
N ASN A 116 -16.20 -3.96 -1.69
CA ASN A 116 -15.99 -4.35 -3.08
C ASN A 116 -14.54 -4.04 -3.49
N MET A 117 -13.70 -5.08 -3.54
CA MET A 117 -12.27 -4.95 -3.85
C MET A 117 -11.99 -4.50 -5.29
N LEU A 118 -12.94 -4.70 -6.21
CA LEU A 118 -12.82 -4.21 -7.60
C LEU A 118 -13.08 -2.70 -7.70
N ARG A 119 -13.84 -2.11 -6.78
CA ARG A 119 -14.06 -0.66 -6.70
C ARG A 119 -13.02 0.03 -5.83
N CYS A 120 -12.51 -0.66 -4.83
CA CYS A 120 -11.56 -0.10 -3.88
C CYS A 120 -10.27 0.36 -4.55
N ILE A 121 -9.85 1.61 -4.31
CA ILE A 121 -8.60 2.18 -4.80
C ILE A 121 -7.47 2.16 -3.77
N PHE A 122 -7.67 1.53 -2.64
CA PHE A 122 -6.69 1.38 -1.54
C PHE A 122 -6.11 2.72 -1.06
N CYS A 123 -6.91 3.78 -1.04
CA CYS A 123 -6.48 5.14 -0.66
C CYS A 123 -6.20 5.31 0.85
N GLY A 124 -6.80 4.47 1.72
CA GLY A 124 -6.62 4.50 3.18
C GLY A 124 -7.51 5.48 3.93
N LEU A 125 -8.38 6.26 3.25
CA LEU A 125 -9.26 7.22 3.91
C LEU A 125 -10.24 6.56 4.89
N CYS A 126 -10.63 5.29 4.67
CA CYS A 126 -11.47 4.53 5.59
C CYS A 126 -10.76 4.22 6.91
N GLU A 127 -9.43 3.99 6.88
CA GLU A 127 -8.60 3.83 8.08
C GLU A 127 -8.49 5.14 8.85
N ASP A 128 -8.21 6.24 8.15
CA ASP A 128 -8.06 7.57 8.75
C ASP A 128 -9.39 8.09 9.35
N ALA A 129 -10.54 7.74 8.73
CA ALA A 129 -11.87 8.16 9.18
C ALA A 129 -12.44 7.34 10.34
N CYS A 130 -11.82 6.22 10.71
CA CYS A 130 -12.37 5.30 11.71
C CYS A 130 -12.04 5.74 13.16
N PRO A 131 -13.00 6.26 13.95
CA PRO A 131 -12.73 6.72 15.31
C PRO A 131 -12.51 5.57 16.29
N LYS A 132 -12.90 4.35 15.92
CA LYS A 132 -12.75 3.14 16.74
C LYS A 132 -11.51 2.34 16.39
N GLU A 133 -10.73 2.80 15.40
CA GLU A 133 -9.58 2.08 14.90
C GLU A 133 -9.93 0.61 14.60
N ALA A 134 -11.08 0.42 13.93
CA ALA A 134 -11.60 -0.90 13.64
C ALA A 134 -11.15 -1.43 12.29
N ILE A 135 -10.83 -0.57 11.32
CA ILE A 135 -10.39 -0.94 9.99
C ILE A 135 -8.97 -0.48 9.73
N PHE A 136 -8.15 -1.38 9.17
CA PHE A 136 -6.77 -1.12 8.81
C PHE A 136 -6.43 -1.72 7.45
N LEU A 137 -5.47 -1.10 6.75
CA LEU A 137 -4.88 -1.67 5.55
C LEU A 137 -3.59 -2.43 5.94
N THR A 138 -3.46 -3.65 5.42
CA THR A 138 -2.34 -4.54 5.73
C THR A 138 -1.31 -4.56 4.60
N ASP A 139 -0.27 -5.36 4.76
CA ASP A 139 0.73 -5.67 3.74
C ASP A 139 0.31 -6.83 2.81
N ARG A 140 -0.90 -7.39 3.01
CA ARG A 140 -1.44 -8.44 2.16
C ARG A 140 -2.01 -7.89 0.87
N ILE A 141 -1.90 -8.68 -0.19
CA ILE A 141 -2.45 -8.38 -1.52
C ILE A 141 -3.78 -9.12 -1.66
N VAL A 142 -4.67 -8.59 -2.47
CA VAL A 142 -5.92 -9.26 -2.85
C VAL A 142 -5.56 -10.44 -3.74
N ASP A 143 -6.08 -11.62 -3.41
CA ASP A 143 -5.89 -12.81 -4.20
C ASP A 143 -6.61 -12.70 -5.57
N ALA A 144 -6.05 -13.33 -6.59
CA ALA A 144 -6.67 -13.40 -7.89
C ALA A 144 -7.80 -14.44 -7.88
N GLU A 145 -8.96 -14.05 -8.37
CA GLU A 145 -10.16 -14.88 -8.43
C GLU A 145 -10.74 -14.88 -9.84
N TYR A 146 -11.50 -15.92 -10.19
CA TYR A 146 -12.12 -16.05 -11.51
C TYR A 146 -13.46 -15.33 -11.63
N GLU A 147 -14.18 -15.19 -10.52
CA GLU A 147 -15.53 -14.62 -10.48
C GLU A 147 -15.53 -13.24 -9.82
N ARG A 148 -16.35 -12.33 -10.33
CA ARG A 148 -16.41 -10.95 -9.83
C ARG A 148 -17.04 -10.87 -8.45
N ASP A 149 -17.98 -11.74 -8.14
CA ASP A 149 -18.71 -11.73 -6.87
C ASP A 149 -17.81 -12.14 -5.70
N THR A 150 -16.78 -12.92 -5.94
CA THR A 150 -15.78 -13.32 -4.92
C THR A 150 -14.93 -12.16 -4.43
N PHE A 151 -14.88 -11.04 -5.19
CA PHE A 151 -14.21 -9.80 -4.78
C PHE A 151 -15.04 -8.91 -3.84
N ILE A 152 -16.27 -9.28 -3.53
CA ILE A 152 -17.03 -8.65 -2.44
C ILE A 152 -16.61 -9.35 -1.14
N TYR A 153 -15.75 -8.68 -0.39
CA TYR A 153 -15.21 -9.23 0.84
C TYR A 153 -16.13 -8.88 2.00
N GLY A 154 -16.79 -9.90 2.54
CA GLY A 154 -17.60 -9.83 3.73
C GLY A 154 -16.78 -9.94 5.04
N LYS A 155 -17.46 -9.94 6.16
CA LYS A 155 -16.84 -10.10 7.49
C LYS A 155 -16.02 -11.39 7.64
N ASP A 156 -16.40 -12.45 6.95
CA ASP A 156 -15.69 -13.74 6.90
C ASP A 156 -14.23 -13.62 6.44
N LYS A 157 -13.99 -12.75 5.45
CA LYS A 157 -12.65 -12.48 4.90
C LYS A 157 -11.95 -11.29 5.57
N LEU A 158 -12.72 -10.33 6.08
CA LEU A 158 -12.20 -9.06 6.61
C LEU A 158 -11.88 -9.12 8.10
N VAL A 159 -12.65 -9.87 8.91
CA VAL A 159 -12.42 -9.92 10.35
C VAL A 159 -11.15 -10.70 10.67
N GLU A 160 -10.31 -10.12 11.50
CA GLU A 160 -9.08 -10.72 11.97
C GLU A 160 -9.36 -12.04 12.69
N LYS A 161 -8.60 -13.09 12.33
CA LYS A 161 -8.66 -14.37 13.03
C LYS A 161 -7.99 -14.25 14.39
N ILE A 162 -8.61 -14.81 15.42
CA ILE A 162 -8.11 -14.75 16.82
C ILE A 162 -6.66 -15.26 16.92
N ASP A 163 -6.33 -16.32 16.16
CA ASP A 163 -5.01 -16.97 16.17
C ASP A 163 -3.91 -16.21 15.40
N LYS A 164 -4.29 -15.25 14.57
CA LYS A 164 -3.36 -14.50 13.69
C LYS A 164 -3.57 -13.01 13.83
N ARG A 165 -3.57 -12.54 15.05
CA ARG A 165 -3.76 -11.14 15.36
C ARG A 165 -2.63 -10.29 14.79
N ILE A 166 -2.99 -9.22 14.09
CA ILE A 166 -2.04 -8.27 13.56
C ILE A 166 -1.78 -7.21 14.61
N ASP A 167 -0.52 -7.07 15.00
CA ASP A 167 -0.12 -6.06 15.95
C ASP A 167 -0.16 -4.67 15.26
N VAL A 168 -1.25 -3.97 15.49
CA VAL A 168 -1.52 -2.65 14.93
C VAL A 168 -0.54 -1.61 15.47
N THR A 169 0.00 -1.83 16.67
CA THR A 169 0.96 -0.90 17.29
C THR A 169 2.23 -0.79 16.47
N LYS A 170 2.62 -1.83 15.72
CA LYS A 170 3.76 -1.78 14.79
C LYS A 170 3.58 -0.81 13.63
N ARG A 171 2.32 -0.49 13.25
CA ARG A 171 2.00 0.50 12.22
C ARG A 171 1.95 1.94 12.75
N GLN A 172 1.81 2.09 14.05
CA GLN A 172 1.79 3.39 14.74
C GLN A 172 3.14 3.72 15.39
N THR A 173 4.22 3.02 15.00
CA THR A 173 5.55 3.39 15.46
C THR A 173 5.85 4.84 15.09
N PRO A 174 6.59 5.59 15.93
CA PRO A 174 6.97 6.97 15.64
C PRO A 174 7.57 7.13 14.24
N GLU A 175 8.36 6.13 13.79
CA GLU A 175 8.96 6.10 12.46
C GLU A 175 7.93 6.08 11.31
N VAL A 176 6.83 5.33 11.48
CA VAL A 176 5.75 5.27 10.48
C VAL A 176 4.92 6.55 10.48
N LEU A 177 4.68 7.13 11.66
CA LEU A 177 3.97 8.40 11.80
C LEU A 177 4.77 9.56 11.24
N GLU A 178 6.09 9.59 11.44
CA GLU A 178 6.99 10.57 10.80
C GLU A 178 6.99 10.40 9.28
N PHE A 179 7.01 9.16 8.79
CA PHE A 179 6.94 8.86 7.37
C PHE A 179 5.63 9.38 6.73
N LYS A 180 4.50 9.21 7.40
CA LYS A 180 3.20 9.73 6.95
C LYS A 180 3.14 11.27 6.93
N LYS A 181 3.94 11.95 7.77
CA LYS A 181 3.95 13.42 7.90
C LYS A 181 4.87 14.14 6.91
N LEU A 182 5.76 13.41 6.22
CA LEU A 182 6.75 14.01 5.33
C LEU A 182 6.22 14.15 3.90
N PRO A 183 5.78 15.34 3.46
CA PRO A 183 5.38 15.55 2.08
C PRO A 183 6.63 15.52 1.18
N GLY A 184 6.63 14.65 0.18
CA GLY A 184 7.59 14.68 -0.91
C GLY A 184 8.90 13.92 -0.71
N LEU A 185 9.06 13.10 0.34
CA LEU A 185 10.23 12.22 0.44
C LEU A 185 10.15 11.13 -0.62
N LYS A 186 11.23 10.99 -1.37
CA LYS A 186 11.37 9.88 -2.31
C LYS A 186 11.34 8.58 -1.51
N HIS A 187 10.25 7.84 -1.67
CA HIS A 187 9.95 6.57 -1.02
C HIS A 187 11.15 5.60 -1.00
N ASN A 188 12.02 5.65 -2.02
CA ASN A 188 13.19 4.79 -2.16
C ASN A 188 14.30 5.03 -1.13
N GLU A 189 14.52 6.24 -0.65
CA GLU A 189 15.68 6.53 0.22
C GLU A 189 15.50 6.03 1.65
N LEU A 190 14.31 6.20 2.22
CA LEU A 190 14.00 5.71 3.56
C LEU A 190 13.87 4.19 3.59
N TYR A 191 13.34 3.61 2.51
CA TYR A 191 13.23 2.18 2.35
C TYR A 191 14.61 1.50 2.28
N GLN A 192 15.54 2.07 1.52
CA GLN A 192 16.92 1.58 1.46
C GLN A 192 17.66 1.71 2.80
N LYS A 193 17.41 2.78 3.56
CA LYS A 193 17.98 2.93 4.92
C LYS A 193 17.49 1.85 5.88
N LYS A 194 16.24 1.40 5.76
CA LYS A 194 15.67 0.35 6.61
C LYS A 194 16.23 -1.03 6.25
N LEU A 195 16.32 -1.36 4.96
CA LEU A 195 16.94 -2.59 4.48
C LEU A 195 18.41 -2.73 4.87
N ASN A 196 19.12 -1.62 4.97
CA ASN A 196 20.52 -1.64 5.40
C ASN A 196 20.68 -1.76 6.93
N LYS A 197 19.67 -1.35 7.73
CA LYS A 197 19.66 -1.53 9.19
C LYS A 197 19.31 -2.99 9.61
N GLU A 198 18.53 -3.71 8.82
CA GLU A 198 18.17 -5.10 9.10
C GLU A 198 19.27 -6.11 8.69
N LYS A 199 20.34 -5.63 8.04
CA LYS A 199 21.50 -6.45 7.63
C LYS A 199 22.70 -6.37 8.60
N HIS A 200 22.59 -5.59 9.66
CA HIS A 200 23.53 -5.47 10.77
C HIS A 200 22.84 -5.86 12.09
#